data_3fbd9efaf194d411aeac0944b6ab0b3b
#
_entry.id   3fbd9efaf194d411aeac0944b6ab0b3b
#
_cell.length_a   1.000
_cell.length_b   1.000
_cell.length_c   1.000
_cell.angle_alpha   90.00
_cell.angle_beta   90.00
_cell.angle_gamma   90.00
#
_symmetry.space_group_name_H-M   'P 1'
#
loop_
_entity.id
_entity.type
_entity.pdbx_description
1 polymer ?
#
loop_
_entity_poly.entity_id
_entity_poly.type
_entity_poly.pdbx_seq_one_letter_code
_entity_poly.pdbx_strand_id
1 'polypeptide(L)'
;MRHLLVFNQRMAKQIAIVMTEVFLRRLTPSLIPFVRRQHDFRIVSIHRPIDELRDLLTELKPSALITEWLPEVTEALLELRLPTVIADTDEHYPGVTSIDVDDWQVGAEAARAFAQAGYRSFACLGNLTPYSDQRIEGFRRELGDQMAFSIHQEATFKQARYSEDFAQPRPALRAWLKSLPKPVGIFAVHDPLGRFLCGACRGMGIRVPQEVAVIGANNDALVCGLSYPMLSSVSIPWDTIGEAVGEALRALLAGEAPPTEPVRVPSGGVVLRHSANHLAVEDPLLRRVMSYLSERIQDPITIDSLCAELRIARRGLEKKFREYYHCTPWEMLCQLRITRAKQLLADTNHPISMISELCGFNDPERMAVVFKRIEGMAPSVFRKGSMPQSSKRQRL
;
A
#
# COMPACT_ATOMS: atom_id res chain seq x y z
N MET A 1 42.67 -36.93 26.99
CA MET A 1 41.21 -36.80 27.18
C MET A 1 40.71 -35.74 26.18
N ARG A 2 40.21 -36.19 25.01
CA ARG A 2 39.60 -35.30 24.02
C ARG A 2 38.10 -35.30 24.28
N HIS A 3 37.55 -34.21 24.77
CA HIS A 3 36.10 -34.01 24.81
C HIS A 3 35.59 -33.84 23.37
N LEU A 4 35.01 -34.88 22.82
CA LEU A 4 34.14 -34.78 21.63
C LEU A 4 32.87 -34.00 22.07
N LEU A 5 32.79 -32.75 21.69
CA LEU A 5 31.52 -32.03 21.65
C LEU A 5 30.68 -32.68 20.53
N VAL A 6 29.82 -33.59 20.93
CA VAL A 6 28.76 -34.10 20.06
C VAL A 6 27.75 -32.96 19.89
N PHE A 7 27.90 -32.16 18.83
CA PHE A 7 26.85 -31.33 18.33
C PHE A 7 25.71 -32.24 17.92
N ASN A 8 24.69 -32.30 18.76
CA ASN A 8 23.43 -32.94 18.42
C ASN A 8 22.79 -32.10 17.30
N GLN A 9 23.15 -32.43 16.02
CA GLN A 9 22.49 -31.86 14.84
C GLN A 9 21.06 -32.42 14.83
N ARG A 10 20.16 -31.76 15.53
CA ARG A 10 18.74 -31.89 15.22
C ARG A 10 18.61 -31.53 13.75
N MET A 11 18.25 -32.53 12.95
CA MET A 11 17.96 -32.32 11.51
C MET A 11 17.05 -31.11 11.38
N ALA A 12 17.47 -30.14 10.56
CA ALA A 12 16.68 -28.94 10.32
C ALA A 12 15.29 -29.35 9.80
N LYS A 13 14.22 -28.83 10.42
CA LYS A 13 12.86 -29.11 9.92
C LYS A 13 12.71 -28.47 8.54
N GLN A 14 12.27 -29.26 7.57
CA GLN A 14 11.98 -28.75 6.21
C GLN A 14 10.63 -28.06 6.20
N ILE A 15 10.59 -26.86 5.62
CA ILE A 15 9.38 -26.05 5.44
C ILE A 15 9.20 -25.83 3.95
N ALA A 16 8.05 -26.23 3.42
CA ALA A 16 7.72 -25.90 2.03
C ALA A 16 7.06 -24.53 1.95
N ILE A 17 7.47 -23.72 0.97
CA ILE A 17 6.81 -22.45 0.62
C ILE A 17 6.25 -22.59 -0.78
N VAL A 18 4.93 -22.54 -0.92
CA VAL A 18 4.20 -22.64 -2.19
C VAL A 18 3.51 -21.32 -2.47
N MET A 19 4.19 -20.44 -3.18
CA MET A 19 3.72 -19.07 -3.44
C MET A 19 4.10 -18.61 -4.84
N THR A 20 3.43 -17.57 -5.32
CA THR A 20 3.90 -16.80 -6.47
C THR A 20 5.18 -16.05 -6.12
N GLU A 21 5.97 -15.72 -7.13
CA GLU A 21 7.22 -14.96 -6.93
C GLU A 21 6.95 -13.58 -6.31
N VAL A 22 5.82 -12.98 -6.62
CA VAL A 22 5.43 -11.67 -6.08
C VAL A 22 5.23 -11.73 -4.56
N PHE A 23 4.46 -12.71 -4.09
CA PHE A 23 4.23 -12.94 -2.66
C PHE A 23 5.51 -13.35 -1.93
N LEU A 24 6.26 -14.26 -2.53
CA LEU A 24 7.53 -14.73 -1.97
C LEU A 24 8.47 -13.54 -1.71
N ARG A 25 8.64 -12.63 -2.69
CA ARG A 25 9.52 -11.46 -2.56
C ARG A 25 9.05 -10.50 -1.47
N ARG A 26 7.75 -10.37 -1.24
CA ARG A 26 7.17 -9.51 -0.20
C ARG A 26 7.34 -10.08 1.21
N LEU A 27 7.14 -11.39 1.39
CA LEU A 27 7.19 -12.05 2.69
C LEU A 27 8.60 -12.48 3.11
N THR A 28 9.48 -12.84 2.14
CA THR A 28 10.82 -13.39 2.43
C THR A 28 11.67 -12.52 3.35
N PRO A 29 11.73 -11.17 3.22
CA PRO A 29 12.57 -10.35 4.09
C PRO A 29 12.28 -10.59 5.58
N SER A 30 11.02 -10.72 5.95
CA SER A 30 10.58 -10.95 7.33
C SER A 30 10.68 -12.41 7.76
N LEU A 31 10.72 -13.36 6.81
CA LEU A 31 10.95 -14.78 7.10
C LEU A 31 12.43 -15.12 7.29
N ILE A 32 13.38 -14.34 6.74
CA ILE A 32 14.83 -14.60 6.86
C ILE A 32 15.31 -14.81 8.31
N PRO A 33 14.85 -14.07 9.33
CA PRO A 33 15.25 -14.30 10.71
C PRO A 33 14.89 -15.70 11.23
N PHE A 34 13.83 -16.31 10.68
CA PHE A 34 13.39 -17.67 11.04
C PHE A 34 14.24 -18.74 10.36
N VAL A 35 14.71 -18.51 9.12
CA VAL A 35 15.61 -19.44 8.38
C VAL A 35 16.91 -19.67 9.15
N ARG A 36 17.50 -18.65 9.72
CA ARG A 36 18.79 -18.72 10.41
C ARG A 36 18.78 -19.51 11.73
N ARG A 37 17.60 -19.96 12.19
CA ARG A 37 17.42 -20.52 13.53
C ARG A 37 17.13 -22.03 13.56
N GLN A 38 17.26 -22.81 12.46
CA GLN A 38 17.05 -24.28 12.48
C GLN A 38 16.03 -24.82 11.44
N HIS A 39 15.66 -24.03 10.42
CA HIS A 39 14.73 -24.51 9.40
C HIS A 39 15.36 -24.47 8.01
N ASP A 40 15.06 -25.46 7.19
CA ASP A 40 15.43 -25.54 5.77
C ASP A 40 14.18 -25.22 4.93
N PHE A 41 14.17 -24.07 4.26
CA PHE A 41 13.05 -23.63 3.45
C PHE A 41 13.19 -24.10 2.00
N ARG A 42 12.18 -24.82 1.53
CA ARG A 42 12.06 -25.30 0.16
C ARG A 42 11.01 -24.51 -0.59
N ILE A 43 11.45 -23.71 -1.55
CA ILE A 43 10.55 -22.91 -2.39
C ILE A 43 10.07 -23.78 -3.54
N VAL A 44 8.76 -23.89 -3.66
CA VAL A 44 8.08 -24.66 -4.70
C VAL A 44 7.18 -23.72 -5.50
N SER A 45 7.27 -23.77 -6.82
CA SER A 45 6.43 -22.92 -7.67
C SER A 45 4.97 -23.33 -7.57
N ILE A 46 4.09 -22.38 -7.25
CA ILE A 46 2.64 -22.56 -7.20
C ILE A 46 2.00 -22.79 -8.59
N HIS A 47 2.73 -22.48 -9.67
CA HIS A 47 2.26 -22.64 -11.05
C HIS A 47 2.48 -24.05 -11.61
N ARG A 48 2.95 -24.99 -10.81
CA ARG A 48 3.00 -26.40 -11.21
C ARG A 48 1.59 -26.97 -11.33
N PRO A 49 1.38 -27.98 -12.21
CA PRO A 49 0.16 -28.78 -12.16
C PRO A 49 -0.09 -29.31 -10.75
N ILE A 50 -1.33 -29.32 -10.30
CA ILE A 50 -1.71 -29.68 -8.92
C ILE A 50 -1.19 -31.08 -8.55
N ASP A 51 -1.32 -32.05 -9.46
CA ASP A 51 -0.84 -33.43 -9.21
C ASP A 51 0.68 -33.48 -9.00
N GLU A 52 1.47 -32.78 -9.84
CA GLU A 52 2.92 -32.69 -9.67
C GLU A 52 3.31 -32.00 -8.35
N LEU A 53 2.53 -30.99 -7.95
CA LEU A 53 2.75 -30.28 -6.70
C LEU A 53 2.50 -31.19 -5.49
N ARG A 54 1.43 -31.97 -5.53
CA ARG A 54 1.09 -32.96 -4.48
C ARG A 54 2.14 -34.06 -4.38
N ASP A 55 2.59 -34.63 -5.52
CA ASP A 55 3.60 -35.64 -5.57
C ASP A 55 4.92 -35.14 -4.98
N LEU A 56 5.36 -33.96 -5.40
CA LEU A 56 6.58 -33.34 -4.89
C LEU A 56 6.52 -33.08 -3.37
N LEU A 57 5.40 -32.59 -2.84
CA LEU A 57 5.26 -32.36 -1.41
C LEU A 57 5.16 -33.66 -0.62
N THR A 58 4.56 -34.71 -1.21
CA THR A 58 4.50 -36.06 -0.63
C THR A 58 5.90 -36.70 -0.54
N GLU A 59 6.74 -36.48 -1.55
CA GLU A 59 8.14 -36.94 -1.55
C GLU A 59 8.99 -36.13 -0.57
N LEU A 60 8.84 -34.79 -0.57
CA LEU A 60 9.61 -33.88 0.28
C LEU A 60 9.30 -34.04 1.78
N LYS A 61 8.08 -34.47 2.13
CA LYS A 61 7.59 -34.64 3.51
C LYS A 61 7.93 -33.46 4.42
N PRO A 62 7.54 -32.22 4.06
CA PRO A 62 7.87 -31.07 4.87
C PRO A 62 7.19 -31.14 6.24
N SER A 63 7.83 -30.54 7.24
CA SER A 63 7.29 -30.45 8.58
C SER A 63 6.15 -29.41 8.70
N ALA A 64 6.10 -28.46 7.78
CA ALA A 64 5.03 -27.47 7.64
C ALA A 64 5.02 -26.86 6.23
N LEU A 65 3.90 -26.23 5.91
CA LEU A 65 3.63 -25.55 4.64
C LEU A 65 3.29 -24.07 4.88
N ILE A 66 3.84 -23.19 4.06
CA ILE A 66 3.42 -21.79 3.94
C ILE A 66 2.93 -21.62 2.50
N THR A 67 1.73 -21.11 2.31
CA THR A 67 1.15 -20.87 0.98
C THR A 67 0.42 -19.53 0.92
N GLU A 68 0.27 -18.96 -0.28
CA GLU A 68 -0.71 -17.92 -0.53
C GLU A 68 -2.06 -18.56 -0.87
N TRP A 69 -3.12 -17.77 -0.76
CA TRP A 69 -4.46 -18.26 -1.07
C TRP A 69 -4.71 -18.26 -2.58
N LEU A 70 -4.84 -19.46 -3.15
CA LEU A 70 -5.34 -19.70 -4.50
C LEU A 70 -6.35 -20.84 -4.41
N PRO A 71 -7.67 -20.64 -4.61
CA PRO A 71 -8.73 -21.58 -4.23
C PRO A 71 -8.42 -23.05 -4.57
N GLU A 72 -8.25 -23.37 -5.85
CA GLU A 72 -8.03 -24.74 -6.33
C GLU A 72 -6.74 -25.35 -5.78
N VAL A 73 -5.66 -24.56 -5.70
CA VAL A 73 -4.36 -25.03 -5.20
C VAL A 73 -4.42 -25.21 -3.68
N THR A 74 -5.01 -24.24 -2.99
CA THR A 74 -5.11 -24.26 -1.52
C THR A 74 -5.89 -25.50 -1.06
N GLU A 75 -7.04 -25.79 -1.65
CA GLU A 75 -7.84 -26.98 -1.33
C GLU A 75 -7.02 -28.27 -1.51
N ALA A 76 -6.31 -28.42 -2.65
CA ALA A 76 -5.48 -29.57 -2.93
C ALA A 76 -4.31 -29.73 -1.94
N LEU A 77 -3.74 -28.60 -1.48
CA LEU A 77 -2.65 -28.62 -0.49
C LEU A 77 -3.15 -29.01 0.91
N LEU A 78 -4.35 -28.57 1.29
CA LEU A 78 -4.95 -28.92 2.60
C LEU A 78 -5.28 -30.41 2.73
N GLU A 79 -5.54 -31.13 1.62
CA GLU A 79 -5.71 -32.57 1.62
C GLU A 79 -4.48 -33.32 2.14
N LEU A 80 -3.26 -32.73 2.03
CA LEU A 80 -2.03 -33.32 2.55
C LEU A 80 -1.96 -33.33 4.08
N ARG A 81 -2.87 -32.61 4.78
CA ARG A 81 -2.96 -32.54 6.25
C ARG A 81 -1.63 -32.14 6.93
N LEU A 82 -0.85 -31.30 6.27
CA LEU A 82 0.34 -30.71 6.85
C LEU A 82 0.01 -29.55 7.75
N PRO A 83 0.79 -29.27 8.81
CA PRO A 83 0.71 -28.01 9.54
C PRO A 83 0.89 -26.86 8.55
N THR A 84 -0.14 -26.02 8.37
CA THR A 84 -0.18 -25.05 7.27
C THR A 84 -0.46 -23.63 7.78
N VAL A 85 0.27 -22.66 7.23
CA VAL A 85 -0.02 -21.23 7.32
C VAL A 85 -0.41 -20.74 5.92
N ILE A 86 -1.58 -20.12 5.79
CA ILE A 86 -2.03 -19.49 4.55
C ILE A 86 -1.91 -17.98 4.72
N ALA A 87 -1.18 -17.32 3.83
CA ALA A 87 -1.15 -15.87 3.73
C ALA A 87 -2.14 -15.39 2.65
N ASP A 88 -2.65 -14.14 2.79
CA ASP A 88 -3.56 -13.50 1.82
C ASP A 88 -4.97 -14.11 1.80
N THR A 89 -5.48 -14.48 2.98
CA THR A 89 -6.88 -14.86 3.14
C THR A 89 -7.36 -14.65 4.57
N ASP A 90 -8.57 -14.17 4.70
CA ASP A 90 -9.32 -14.12 5.95
C ASP A 90 -10.36 -15.27 6.08
N GLU A 91 -10.31 -16.22 5.15
CA GLU A 91 -11.13 -17.43 5.26
C GLU A 91 -10.60 -18.34 6.36
N HIS A 92 -11.54 -18.93 7.11
CA HIS A 92 -11.22 -19.89 8.16
C HIS A 92 -11.15 -21.32 7.62
N TYR A 93 -10.01 -21.96 7.78
CA TYR A 93 -9.81 -23.38 7.49
C TYR A 93 -9.51 -24.14 8.78
N PRO A 94 -10.27 -25.22 9.13
CA PRO A 94 -10.03 -26.00 10.33
C PRO A 94 -8.60 -26.54 10.42
N GLY A 95 -7.88 -26.26 11.49
CA GLY A 95 -6.53 -26.76 11.69
C GLY A 95 -5.42 -25.99 10.96
N VAL A 96 -5.75 -24.83 10.39
CA VAL A 96 -4.84 -23.97 9.61
C VAL A 96 -4.78 -22.57 10.23
N THR A 97 -3.65 -21.90 10.15
CA THR A 97 -3.55 -20.49 10.49
C THR A 97 -3.66 -19.65 9.23
N SER A 98 -4.75 -18.89 9.11
CA SER A 98 -4.96 -17.91 8.05
C SER A 98 -4.50 -16.54 8.51
N ILE A 99 -3.78 -15.81 7.66
CA ILE A 99 -3.24 -14.47 7.95
C ILE A 99 -3.50 -13.57 6.76
N ASP A 100 -4.12 -12.41 7.01
CA ASP A 100 -4.38 -11.42 5.97
C ASP A 100 -4.23 -9.99 6.50
N VAL A 101 -4.20 -9.02 5.58
CA VAL A 101 -4.45 -7.63 5.95
C VAL A 101 -5.94 -7.45 6.26
N ASP A 102 -6.26 -6.46 7.08
CA ASP A 102 -7.66 -6.03 7.27
C ASP A 102 -8.14 -5.27 6.01
N ASP A 103 -8.73 -5.99 5.07
CA ASP A 103 -9.22 -5.43 3.79
C ASP A 103 -10.35 -4.42 3.97
N TRP A 104 -11.16 -4.55 5.02
CA TRP A 104 -12.15 -3.54 5.39
C TRP A 104 -11.47 -2.23 5.77
N GLN A 105 -10.40 -2.30 6.56
CA GLN A 105 -9.63 -1.13 6.95
C GLN A 105 -8.92 -0.50 5.73
N VAL A 106 -8.40 -1.31 4.80
CA VAL A 106 -7.80 -0.81 3.56
C VAL A 106 -8.78 0.08 2.80
N GLY A 107 -10.02 -0.35 2.64
CA GLY A 107 -11.07 0.45 2.01
C GLY A 107 -11.40 1.72 2.79
N ALA A 108 -11.58 1.60 4.11
CA ALA A 108 -11.88 2.72 5.00
C ALA A 108 -10.81 3.80 4.99
N GLU A 109 -9.51 3.42 4.93
CA GLU A 109 -8.39 4.38 4.83
C GLU A 109 -8.46 5.20 3.55
N ALA A 110 -8.75 4.57 2.41
CA ALA A 110 -8.91 5.28 1.14
C ALA A 110 -10.10 6.26 1.18
N ALA A 111 -11.24 5.86 1.76
CA ALA A 111 -12.42 6.69 1.92
C ALA A 111 -12.11 7.91 2.81
N ARG A 112 -11.47 7.69 3.95
CA ARG A 112 -11.03 8.72 4.89
C ARG A 112 -10.11 9.74 4.22
N ALA A 113 -9.13 9.27 3.45
CA ALA A 113 -8.21 10.14 2.73
C ALA A 113 -8.93 11.05 1.73
N PHE A 114 -9.88 10.53 0.95
CA PHE A 114 -10.68 11.35 0.05
C PHE A 114 -11.60 12.34 0.79
N ALA A 115 -12.27 11.90 1.85
CA ALA A 115 -13.14 12.76 2.64
C ALA A 115 -12.37 13.92 3.28
N GLN A 116 -11.19 13.65 3.86
CA GLN A 116 -10.28 14.65 4.40
C GLN A 116 -9.75 15.61 3.33
N ALA A 117 -9.54 15.11 2.10
CA ALA A 117 -9.17 15.93 0.95
C ALA A 117 -10.34 16.77 0.40
N GLY A 118 -11.55 16.66 0.95
CA GLY A 118 -12.72 17.46 0.59
C GLY A 118 -13.54 16.95 -0.57
N TYR A 119 -13.30 15.72 -1.06
CA TYR A 119 -14.16 15.09 -2.06
C TYR A 119 -15.58 14.88 -1.52
N ARG A 120 -16.57 15.00 -2.40
CA ARG A 120 -18.00 14.78 -2.12
C ARG A 120 -18.63 13.71 -3.03
N SER A 121 -17.92 13.36 -4.09
CA SER A 121 -18.30 12.28 -5.01
C SER A 121 -17.27 11.19 -4.95
N PHE A 122 -17.73 9.96 -4.86
CA PHE A 122 -16.88 8.80 -4.63
C PHE A 122 -17.25 7.65 -5.55
N ALA A 123 -16.26 6.85 -5.89
CA ALA A 123 -16.46 5.63 -6.64
C ALA A 123 -15.40 4.58 -6.31
N CYS A 124 -15.69 3.33 -6.65
CA CYS A 124 -14.72 2.24 -6.58
C CYS A 124 -14.56 1.56 -7.94
N LEU A 125 -13.32 1.21 -8.25
CA LEU A 125 -12.97 0.31 -9.34
C LEU A 125 -12.47 -1.00 -8.73
N GLY A 126 -13.28 -2.04 -8.85
CA GLY A 126 -13.05 -3.37 -8.29
C GLY A 126 -12.71 -4.43 -9.33
N ASN A 127 -12.43 -5.63 -8.85
CA ASN A 127 -12.34 -6.86 -9.62
C ASN A 127 -13.18 -7.95 -8.95
N LEU A 128 -13.30 -9.12 -9.58
CA LEU A 128 -14.12 -10.22 -9.07
C LEU A 128 -13.31 -11.12 -8.10
N THR A 129 -12.87 -10.55 -6.97
CA THR A 129 -12.16 -11.28 -5.91
C THR A 129 -12.73 -10.96 -4.53
N PRO A 130 -12.65 -11.87 -3.54
CA PRO A 130 -13.17 -11.64 -2.20
C PRO A 130 -12.60 -10.37 -1.54
N TYR A 131 -11.28 -10.14 -1.61
CA TYR A 131 -10.65 -8.93 -1.05
C TYR A 131 -11.19 -7.65 -1.67
N SER A 132 -11.55 -7.68 -2.98
CA SER A 132 -12.14 -6.53 -3.66
C SER A 132 -13.47 -6.13 -3.04
N ASP A 133 -14.32 -7.09 -2.76
CA ASP A 133 -15.63 -6.85 -2.17
C ASP A 133 -15.50 -6.30 -0.75
N GLN A 134 -14.58 -6.83 0.03
CA GLN A 134 -14.31 -6.36 1.40
C GLN A 134 -13.74 -4.92 1.40
N ARG A 135 -12.77 -4.61 0.52
CA ARG A 135 -12.21 -3.27 0.36
C ARG A 135 -13.27 -2.25 -0.06
N ILE A 136 -14.12 -2.61 -1.03
CA ILE A 136 -15.23 -1.77 -1.48
C ILE A 136 -16.24 -1.53 -0.35
N GLU A 137 -16.59 -2.57 0.38
CA GLU A 137 -17.55 -2.45 1.48
C GLU A 137 -16.97 -1.64 2.65
N GLY A 138 -15.68 -1.81 2.98
CA GLY A 138 -14.98 -0.98 3.96
C GLY A 138 -14.98 0.49 3.56
N PHE A 139 -14.73 0.78 2.27
CA PHE A 139 -14.81 2.13 1.71
C PHE A 139 -16.23 2.70 1.83
N ARG A 140 -17.26 1.93 1.47
CA ARG A 140 -18.66 2.34 1.54
C ARG A 140 -19.10 2.65 2.98
N ARG A 141 -18.78 1.78 3.93
CA ARG A 141 -19.14 1.96 5.35
C ARG A 141 -18.52 3.21 5.97
N GLU A 142 -17.27 3.49 5.63
CA GLU A 142 -16.58 4.69 6.14
C GLU A 142 -17.23 5.99 5.64
N LEU A 143 -17.74 6.00 4.40
CA LEU A 143 -18.47 7.15 3.86
C LEU A 143 -19.88 7.33 4.44
N GLY A 144 -20.48 6.25 4.90
CA GLY A 144 -21.88 6.21 5.35
C GLY A 144 -22.89 6.12 4.21
N ASP A 145 -24.11 5.67 4.54
CA ASP A 145 -25.14 5.30 3.56
C ASP A 145 -25.76 6.48 2.78
N GLN A 146 -25.49 7.73 3.17
CA GLN A 146 -26.08 8.91 2.53
C GLN A 146 -25.24 9.47 1.38
N MET A 147 -24.05 8.93 1.13
CA MET A 147 -23.15 9.44 0.09
C MET A 147 -23.38 8.75 -1.24
N ALA A 148 -23.49 9.54 -2.31
CA ALA A 148 -23.58 9.02 -3.67
C ALA A 148 -22.29 8.25 -4.01
N PHE A 149 -22.45 6.96 -4.30
CA PHE A 149 -21.36 6.03 -4.52
C PHE A 149 -21.59 5.18 -5.75
N SER A 150 -20.57 5.03 -6.59
CA SER A 150 -20.65 4.25 -7.82
C SER A 150 -19.55 3.18 -7.86
N ILE A 151 -19.88 2.00 -8.34
CA ILE A 151 -18.94 0.89 -8.46
C ILE A 151 -18.84 0.46 -9.92
N HIS A 152 -17.62 0.21 -10.38
CA HIS A 152 -17.34 -0.49 -11.64
C HIS A 152 -16.47 -1.71 -11.37
N GLN A 153 -16.82 -2.87 -11.94
CA GLN A 153 -16.10 -4.13 -11.79
C GLN A 153 -15.40 -4.49 -13.10
N GLU A 154 -14.08 -4.67 -13.07
CA GLU A 154 -13.28 -5.14 -14.20
C GLU A 154 -12.99 -6.65 -14.07
N ALA A 155 -13.77 -7.46 -14.75
CA ALA A 155 -13.70 -8.92 -14.69
C ALA A 155 -12.36 -9.53 -15.16
N THR A 156 -11.58 -8.81 -15.98
CA THR A 156 -10.29 -9.31 -16.51
C THR A 156 -9.15 -9.25 -15.50
N PHE A 157 -9.28 -8.46 -14.45
CA PHE A 157 -8.28 -8.35 -13.39
C PHE A 157 -8.53 -9.36 -12.26
N LYS A 158 -8.75 -10.64 -12.61
CA LYS A 158 -8.93 -11.71 -11.61
C LYS A 158 -7.67 -11.97 -10.77
N GLN A 159 -6.51 -11.59 -11.27
CA GLN A 159 -5.22 -11.66 -10.58
C GLN A 159 -4.42 -10.40 -10.88
N ALA A 160 -3.62 -9.92 -9.92
CA ALA A 160 -2.74 -8.78 -10.10
C ALA A 160 -1.60 -9.13 -11.08
N ARG A 161 -1.84 -9.03 -12.37
CA ARG A 161 -0.80 -9.22 -13.39
C ARG A 161 -0.27 -7.86 -13.83
N TYR A 162 1.05 -7.69 -13.75
CA TYR A 162 1.73 -6.46 -14.18
C TYR A 162 1.78 -6.28 -15.72
N SER A 163 1.50 -7.33 -16.47
CA SER A 163 1.73 -7.44 -17.92
C SER A 163 0.47 -7.35 -18.78
N GLU A 164 -0.67 -6.95 -18.23
CA GLU A 164 -1.87 -6.82 -19.05
C GLU A 164 -1.78 -5.58 -19.95
N ASP A 165 -2.14 -5.79 -21.21
CA ASP A 165 -2.07 -4.77 -22.25
C ASP A 165 -3.16 -3.72 -22.04
N PHE A 166 -2.80 -2.58 -21.48
CA PHE A 166 -3.68 -1.47 -21.13
C PHE A 166 -3.99 -0.53 -22.29
N ALA A 167 -3.88 -1.00 -23.53
CA ALA A 167 -3.88 -0.13 -24.70
C ALA A 167 -5.14 0.71 -24.86
N GLN A 168 -6.32 0.21 -24.47
CA GLN A 168 -7.58 0.97 -24.56
C GLN A 168 -8.55 0.60 -23.42
N PRO A 169 -9.11 1.57 -22.70
CA PRO A 169 -10.18 1.29 -21.74
C PRO A 169 -11.41 0.76 -22.47
N ARG A 170 -12.03 -0.28 -21.91
CA ARG A 170 -13.24 -0.89 -22.47
C ARG A 170 -14.39 0.12 -22.58
N PRO A 171 -15.32 -0.05 -23.52
CA PRO A 171 -16.45 0.86 -23.67
C PRO A 171 -17.25 1.07 -22.38
N ALA A 172 -17.45 0.02 -21.57
CA ALA A 172 -18.15 0.10 -20.28
C ALA A 172 -17.42 1.01 -19.27
N LEU A 173 -16.10 0.85 -19.08
CA LEU A 173 -15.30 1.71 -18.22
C LEU A 173 -15.32 3.17 -18.72
N ARG A 174 -15.22 3.39 -20.05
CA ARG A 174 -15.28 4.73 -20.61
C ARG A 174 -16.64 5.41 -20.35
N ALA A 175 -17.74 4.67 -20.51
CA ALA A 175 -19.09 5.18 -20.24
C ALA A 175 -19.24 5.51 -18.75
N TRP A 176 -18.79 4.64 -17.86
CA TRP A 176 -18.82 4.86 -16.44
C TRP A 176 -18.00 6.10 -16.03
N LEU A 177 -16.76 6.26 -16.47
CA LEU A 177 -15.93 7.44 -16.18
C LEU A 177 -16.55 8.77 -16.67
N LYS A 178 -17.30 8.72 -17.76
CA LYS A 178 -18.04 9.90 -18.26
C LYS A 178 -19.27 10.22 -17.42
N SER A 179 -19.94 9.22 -16.85
CA SER A 179 -21.16 9.40 -16.06
C SER A 179 -20.89 9.92 -14.64
N LEU A 180 -19.65 9.76 -14.12
CA LEU A 180 -19.32 10.18 -12.76
C LEU A 180 -19.34 11.71 -12.64
N PRO A 181 -19.98 12.27 -11.56
CA PRO A 181 -19.84 13.65 -11.21
C PRO A 181 -18.39 14.00 -10.89
N LYS A 182 -17.94 15.19 -11.27
CA LYS A 182 -16.54 15.61 -11.08
C LYS A 182 -16.49 16.90 -10.27
N PRO A 183 -15.50 17.03 -9.35
CA PRO A 183 -14.39 16.11 -9.07
C PRO A 183 -14.85 14.88 -8.30
N VAL A 184 -14.22 13.70 -8.58
CA VAL A 184 -14.53 12.43 -7.94
C VAL A 184 -13.26 11.75 -7.42
N GLY A 185 -13.34 11.17 -6.21
CA GLY A 185 -12.33 10.27 -5.67
C GLY A 185 -12.66 8.82 -6.03
N ILE A 186 -11.77 8.15 -6.75
CA ILE A 186 -11.93 6.74 -7.12
C ILE A 186 -10.89 5.89 -6.40
N PHE A 187 -11.39 4.98 -5.57
CA PHE A 187 -10.57 3.93 -4.98
C PHE A 187 -10.49 2.74 -5.94
N ALA A 188 -9.29 2.43 -6.40
CA ALA A 188 -9.00 1.21 -7.15
C ALA A 188 -8.51 0.15 -6.16
N VAL A 189 -9.16 -1.00 -6.09
CA VAL A 189 -8.94 -1.99 -5.03
C VAL A 189 -7.52 -2.57 -4.95
N HIS A 190 -6.70 -2.39 -6.00
CA HIS A 190 -5.25 -2.64 -5.99
C HIS A 190 -4.50 -1.75 -6.98
N ASP A 191 -3.18 -1.61 -6.82
CA ASP A 191 -2.34 -0.70 -7.60
C ASP A 191 -2.37 -0.93 -9.12
N PRO A 192 -2.32 -2.17 -9.67
CA PRO A 192 -2.48 -2.40 -11.10
C PRO A 192 -3.77 -1.79 -11.69
N LEU A 193 -4.91 -1.93 -10.99
CA LEU A 193 -6.16 -1.27 -11.39
C LEU A 193 -6.07 0.26 -11.30
N GLY A 194 -5.44 0.78 -10.25
CA GLY A 194 -5.20 2.22 -10.08
C GLY A 194 -4.37 2.79 -11.22
N ARG A 195 -3.29 2.10 -11.60
CA ARG A 195 -2.45 2.46 -12.75
C ARG A 195 -3.23 2.40 -14.07
N PHE A 196 -4.01 1.34 -14.28
CA PHE A 196 -4.89 1.20 -15.44
C PHE A 196 -5.88 2.37 -15.53
N LEU A 197 -6.53 2.71 -14.41
CA LEU A 197 -7.46 3.84 -14.33
C LEU A 197 -6.79 5.17 -14.69
N CYS A 198 -5.60 5.45 -14.17
CA CYS A 198 -4.82 6.65 -14.52
C CYS A 198 -4.52 6.70 -16.03
N GLY A 199 -4.15 5.55 -16.63
CA GLY A 199 -3.94 5.41 -18.07
C GLY A 199 -5.21 5.64 -18.88
N ALA A 200 -6.34 5.08 -18.44
CA ALA A 200 -7.66 5.27 -19.05
C ALA A 200 -8.09 6.75 -19.04
N CYS A 201 -7.95 7.41 -17.87
CA CYS A 201 -8.23 8.84 -17.73
C CYS A 201 -7.41 9.67 -18.72
N ARG A 202 -6.09 9.42 -18.79
CA ARG A 202 -5.20 10.11 -19.72
C ARG A 202 -5.62 9.91 -21.18
N GLY A 203 -5.94 8.67 -21.59
CA GLY A 203 -6.41 8.36 -22.94
C GLY A 203 -7.76 9.01 -23.30
N MET A 204 -8.53 9.43 -22.27
CA MET A 204 -9.80 10.14 -22.44
C MET A 204 -9.68 11.67 -22.23
N GLY A 205 -8.48 12.19 -21.98
CA GLY A 205 -8.28 13.61 -21.67
C GLY A 205 -8.82 14.06 -20.31
N ILE A 206 -9.10 13.11 -19.40
CA ILE A 206 -9.55 13.38 -18.03
C ILE A 206 -8.32 13.67 -17.16
N ARG A 207 -8.33 14.80 -16.48
CA ARG A 207 -7.19 15.23 -15.65
C ARG A 207 -7.20 14.52 -14.30
N VAL A 208 -6.08 13.86 -14.01
CA VAL A 208 -5.81 13.24 -12.69
C VAL A 208 -4.76 14.10 -11.99
N PRO A 209 -5.03 14.59 -10.79
CA PRO A 209 -6.18 14.34 -9.90
C PRO A 209 -7.33 15.35 -9.99
N GLN A 210 -7.28 16.38 -10.87
CA GLN A 210 -8.18 17.53 -10.83
C GLN A 210 -9.65 17.18 -11.09
N GLU A 211 -9.92 16.21 -11.96
CA GLU A 211 -11.28 15.75 -12.27
C GLU A 211 -11.54 14.37 -11.64
N VAL A 212 -10.52 13.51 -11.63
CA VAL A 212 -10.56 12.18 -11.05
C VAL A 212 -9.32 11.98 -10.21
N ALA A 213 -9.46 11.89 -8.90
CA ALA A 213 -8.37 11.44 -8.05
C ALA A 213 -8.40 9.93 -7.89
N VAL A 214 -7.23 9.31 -7.82
CA VAL A 214 -7.10 7.86 -7.76
C VAL A 214 -6.23 7.46 -6.57
N ILE A 215 -6.75 6.56 -5.74
CA ILE A 215 -5.99 5.85 -4.70
C ILE A 215 -6.07 4.36 -5.02
N GLY A 216 -4.93 3.67 -5.07
CA GLY A 216 -4.81 2.23 -5.17
C GLY A 216 -4.67 1.55 -3.80
N ALA A 217 -4.30 0.28 -3.79
CA ALA A 217 -3.87 -0.44 -2.59
C ALA A 217 -2.74 -1.42 -2.93
N ASN A 218 -1.91 -1.71 -1.97
CA ASN A 218 -0.71 -2.53 -1.82
C ASN A 218 0.57 -1.69 -1.69
N ASN A 219 0.57 -0.43 -2.11
CA ASN A 219 1.71 0.48 -2.14
C ASN A 219 2.94 -0.14 -2.82
N ASP A 220 2.70 -0.84 -3.93
CA ASP A 220 3.76 -1.47 -4.72
C ASP A 220 4.61 -0.37 -5.39
N ALA A 221 5.88 -0.27 -4.98
CA ALA A 221 6.79 0.78 -5.42
C ALA A 221 6.96 0.82 -6.94
N LEU A 222 6.98 -0.36 -7.60
CA LEU A 222 7.13 -0.45 -9.06
C LEU A 222 5.87 0.07 -9.77
N VAL A 223 4.70 -0.42 -9.37
CA VAL A 223 3.42 -0.05 -10.00
C VAL A 223 3.10 1.41 -9.74
N CYS A 224 3.23 1.86 -8.50
CA CYS A 224 2.96 3.25 -8.11
C CYS A 224 3.93 4.23 -8.78
N GLY A 225 5.24 3.88 -8.84
CA GLY A 225 6.27 4.72 -9.44
C GLY A 225 6.19 4.80 -10.97
N LEU A 226 5.78 3.73 -11.64
CA LEU A 226 5.59 3.70 -13.09
C LEU A 226 4.22 4.21 -13.54
N SER A 227 3.33 4.55 -12.62
CA SER A 227 2.06 5.20 -12.94
C SER A 227 2.27 6.66 -13.30
N TYR A 228 1.46 7.18 -14.25
CA TYR A 228 1.43 8.59 -14.56
C TYR A 228 -0.01 9.14 -14.50
N PRO A 229 -0.27 10.07 -13.55
CA PRO A 229 0.63 10.52 -12.47
C PRO A 229 0.99 9.40 -11.49
N MET A 230 2.07 9.57 -10.68
CA MET A 230 2.47 8.59 -9.67
C MET A 230 1.30 8.26 -8.74
N LEU A 231 1.03 6.97 -8.55
CA LEU A 231 -0.16 6.48 -7.88
C LEU A 231 -0.06 6.58 -6.36
N SER A 232 -1.04 7.25 -5.75
CA SER A 232 -1.32 7.20 -4.32
C SER A 232 -1.92 5.84 -3.97
N SER A 233 -1.57 5.27 -2.82
CA SER A 233 -1.97 3.90 -2.49
C SER A 233 -2.06 3.68 -0.99
N VAL A 234 -2.97 2.82 -0.56
CA VAL A 234 -3.01 2.29 0.80
C VAL A 234 -1.90 1.26 0.96
N SER A 235 -1.09 1.40 2.00
CA SER A 235 0.05 0.51 2.25
C SER A 235 -0.41 -0.77 2.92
N ILE A 236 0.06 -1.91 2.40
CA ILE A 236 -0.05 -3.22 3.07
C ILE A 236 1.27 -3.46 3.80
N PRO A 237 1.25 -3.74 5.11
CA PRO A 237 2.45 -3.92 5.92
C PRO A 237 3.02 -5.34 5.78
N TRP A 238 3.61 -5.64 4.62
CA TRP A 238 4.14 -6.97 4.29
C TRP A 238 5.16 -7.50 5.29
N ASP A 239 5.93 -6.61 5.93
CA ASP A 239 6.88 -7.00 6.98
C ASP A 239 6.14 -7.55 8.20
N THR A 240 5.08 -6.89 8.63
CA THR A 240 4.26 -7.34 9.77
C THR A 240 3.51 -8.64 9.44
N ILE A 241 3.01 -8.78 8.20
CA ILE A 241 2.38 -10.03 7.74
C ILE A 241 3.42 -11.16 7.76
N GLY A 242 4.63 -10.92 7.23
CA GLY A 242 5.71 -11.91 7.24
C GLY A 242 6.16 -12.30 8.66
N GLU A 243 6.21 -11.35 9.61
CA GLU A 243 6.46 -11.64 11.01
C GLU A 243 5.35 -12.53 11.61
N ALA A 244 4.08 -12.20 11.35
CA ALA A 244 2.93 -13.01 11.81
C ALA A 244 2.96 -14.43 11.22
N VAL A 245 3.32 -14.59 9.93
CA VAL A 245 3.53 -15.90 9.29
C VAL A 245 4.64 -16.69 9.99
N GLY A 246 5.76 -16.03 10.31
CA GLY A 246 6.87 -16.66 11.02
C GLY A 246 6.50 -17.10 12.45
N GLU A 247 5.74 -16.30 13.16
CA GLU A 247 5.26 -16.65 14.50
C GLU A 247 4.24 -17.79 14.46
N ALA A 248 3.29 -17.76 13.53
CA ALA A 248 2.33 -18.82 13.32
C ALA A 248 3.03 -20.16 12.99
N LEU A 249 4.03 -20.11 12.09
CA LEU A 249 4.84 -21.28 11.77
C LEU A 249 5.53 -21.85 13.02
N ARG A 250 6.11 -20.99 13.86
CA ARG A 250 6.77 -21.40 15.09
C ARG A 250 5.80 -22.09 16.04
N ALA A 251 4.60 -21.52 16.24
CA ALA A 251 3.55 -22.08 17.10
C ALA A 251 3.10 -23.46 16.57
N LEU A 252 2.83 -23.60 15.28
CA LEU A 252 2.45 -24.87 14.66
C LEU A 252 3.54 -25.95 14.81
N LEU A 253 4.82 -25.59 14.62
CA LEU A 253 5.94 -26.50 14.78
C LEU A 253 6.20 -26.90 16.25
N ALA A 254 5.72 -26.11 17.20
CA ALA A 254 5.70 -26.44 18.62
C ALA A 254 4.50 -27.33 19.03
N GLY A 255 3.56 -27.58 18.11
CA GLY A 255 2.34 -28.35 18.37
C GLY A 255 1.23 -27.52 19.01
N GLU A 256 1.31 -26.21 18.97
CA GLU A 256 0.24 -25.32 19.41
C GLU A 256 -0.95 -25.37 18.43
N ALA A 257 -2.17 -25.30 18.95
CA ALA A 257 -3.36 -25.25 18.10
C ALA A 257 -3.42 -23.92 17.32
N PRO A 258 -3.79 -23.95 16.04
CA PRO A 258 -4.00 -22.73 15.27
C PRO A 258 -5.12 -21.86 15.88
N PRO A 259 -5.11 -20.55 15.67
CA PRO A 259 -6.20 -19.66 16.07
C PRO A 259 -7.54 -20.10 15.46
N THR A 260 -8.63 -19.87 16.18
CA THR A 260 -10.00 -20.15 15.69
C THR A 260 -10.49 -19.10 14.69
N GLU A 261 -9.86 -17.93 14.69
CA GLU A 261 -10.16 -16.82 13.78
C GLU A 261 -8.91 -16.46 12.96
N PRO A 262 -9.08 -16.00 11.72
CA PRO A 262 -7.97 -15.48 10.92
C PRO A 262 -7.26 -14.30 11.61
N VAL A 263 -5.96 -14.26 11.49
CA VAL A 263 -5.14 -13.16 12.01
C VAL A 263 -5.21 -12.00 11.02
N ARG A 264 -5.86 -10.90 11.39
CA ARG A 264 -5.95 -9.69 10.57
C ARG A 264 -4.89 -8.68 10.97
N VAL A 265 -4.07 -8.29 10.00
CA VAL A 265 -3.01 -7.29 10.20
C VAL A 265 -3.53 -5.91 9.76
N PRO A 266 -3.49 -4.89 10.63
CA PRO A 266 -3.93 -3.56 10.26
C PRO A 266 -3.18 -2.99 9.05
N SER A 267 -3.87 -2.20 8.19
CA SER A 267 -3.24 -1.52 7.06
C SER A 267 -2.20 -0.49 7.50
N GLY A 268 -1.25 -0.16 6.63
CA GLY A 268 -0.19 0.83 6.88
C GLY A 268 -0.58 2.29 6.58
N GLY A 269 -1.90 2.57 6.34
CA GLY A 269 -2.38 3.90 5.99
C GLY A 269 -2.12 4.29 4.53
N VAL A 270 -2.52 5.50 4.14
CA VAL A 270 -2.43 5.99 2.75
C VAL A 270 -1.11 6.71 2.50
N VAL A 271 -0.38 6.28 1.48
CA VAL A 271 0.78 6.99 0.92
C VAL A 271 0.30 7.87 -0.24
N LEU A 272 0.17 9.17 0.02
CA LEU A 272 -0.27 10.14 -0.99
C LEU A 272 0.86 10.46 -1.97
N ARG A 273 0.54 10.37 -3.28
CA ARG A 273 1.37 10.77 -4.42
C ARG A 273 0.56 11.66 -5.36
N HIS A 274 0.99 11.82 -6.60
CA HIS A 274 0.41 12.78 -7.54
C HIS A 274 -1.02 12.46 -7.97
N SER A 275 -1.46 11.20 -7.93
CA SER A 275 -2.80 10.79 -8.41
C SER A 275 -3.96 11.18 -7.48
N ALA A 276 -3.68 11.55 -6.21
CA ALA A 276 -4.69 11.97 -5.25
C ALA A 276 -4.26 13.16 -4.38
N ASN A 277 -3.10 13.76 -4.67
CA ASN A 277 -2.52 14.84 -3.86
C ASN A 277 -3.08 16.23 -4.24
N HIS A 278 -4.31 16.31 -4.71
CA HIS A 278 -5.01 17.55 -4.87
C HIS A 278 -6.32 17.50 -4.10
N LEU A 279 -6.49 18.50 -3.25
CA LEU A 279 -7.74 18.74 -2.56
C LEU A 279 -8.81 19.06 -3.62
N ALA A 280 -9.85 18.26 -3.65
CA ALA A 280 -10.99 18.45 -4.55
C ALA A 280 -11.83 19.63 -4.07
N VAL A 281 -11.41 20.82 -4.42
CA VAL A 281 -12.12 22.03 -4.07
C VAL A 281 -12.92 22.47 -5.29
N GLU A 282 -14.22 22.67 -5.09
CA GLU A 282 -15.09 23.25 -6.13
C GLU A 282 -14.67 24.69 -6.49
N ASP A 283 -14.01 25.39 -5.56
CA ASP A 283 -13.53 26.76 -5.78
C ASP A 283 -12.37 26.82 -6.77
N PRO A 284 -12.54 27.44 -7.94
CA PRO A 284 -11.53 27.52 -8.99
C PRO A 284 -10.24 28.20 -8.52
N LEU A 285 -10.35 29.17 -7.58
CA LEU A 285 -9.21 29.88 -7.03
C LEU A 285 -8.35 28.95 -6.19
N LEU A 286 -8.98 28.22 -5.26
CA LEU A 286 -8.28 27.28 -4.41
C LEU A 286 -7.61 26.17 -5.23
N ARG A 287 -8.28 25.67 -6.28
CA ARG A 287 -7.66 24.70 -7.22
C ARG A 287 -6.39 25.26 -7.86
N ARG A 288 -6.44 26.50 -8.37
CA ARG A 288 -5.26 27.17 -8.98
C ARG A 288 -4.12 27.32 -7.99
N VAL A 289 -4.43 27.71 -6.75
CA VAL A 289 -3.43 27.85 -5.69
C VAL A 289 -2.81 26.51 -5.34
N MET A 290 -3.61 25.47 -5.17
CA MET A 290 -3.11 24.12 -4.84
C MET A 290 -2.25 23.54 -5.98
N SER A 291 -2.65 23.71 -7.25
CA SER A 291 -1.83 23.33 -8.41
C SER A 291 -0.47 24.05 -8.36
N TYR A 292 -0.48 25.35 -8.16
CA TYR A 292 0.74 26.15 -8.06
C TYR A 292 1.67 25.66 -6.94
N LEU A 293 1.14 25.42 -5.73
CA LEU A 293 1.91 24.93 -4.58
C LEU A 293 2.51 23.54 -4.84
N SER A 294 1.75 22.66 -5.48
CA SER A 294 2.18 21.27 -5.76
C SER A 294 3.23 21.19 -6.86
N GLU A 295 3.07 21.96 -7.93
CA GLU A 295 4.01 21.98 -9.06
C GLU A 295 5.36 22.60 -8.69
N ARG A 296 5.35 23.54 -7.77
CA ARG A 296 6.54 24.33 -7.35
C ARG A 296 6.96 24.06 -5.91
N ILE A 297 6.68 22.89 -5.38
CA ILE A 297 6.93 22.55 -3.98
C ILE A 297 8.40 22.73 -3.56
N GLN A 298 9.35 22.59 -4.52
CA GLN A 298 10.78 22.74 -4.31
C GLN A 298 11.24 24.20 -4.35
N ASP A 299 10.43 25.10 -4.95
CA ASP A 299 10.80 26.48 -5.11
C ASP A 299 10.71 27.26 -3.80
N PRO A 300 11.45 28.35 -3.64
CA PRO A 300 11.36 29.22 -2.46
C PRO A 300 10.07 30.08 -2.51
N ILE A 301 8.92 29.43 -2.38
CA ILE A 301 7.60 30.09 -2.42
C ILE A 301 7.37 30.86 -1.13
N THR A 302 6.97 32.10 -1.25
CA THR A 302 6.30 32.89 -0.20
C THR A 302 4.84 33.08 -0.56
N ILE A 303 3.97 33.28 0.44
CA ILE A 303 2.55 33.53 0.18
C ILE A 303 2.34 34.85 -0.58
N ASP A 304 3.21 35.82 -0.39
CA ASP A 304 3.17 37.09 -1.13
C ASP A 304 3.54 36.90 -2.61
N SER A 305 4.60 36.11 -2.91
CA SER A 305 4.97 35.80 -4.30
C SER A 305 3.88 35.01 -5.02
N LEU A 306 3.28 34.05 -4.35
CA LEU A 306 2.13 33.27 -4.86
C LEU A 306 0.93 34.22 -5.16
N CYS A 307 0.59 35.09 -4.23
CA CYS A 307 -0.51 36.04 -4.41
C CYS A 307 -0.27 37.00 -5.59
N ALA A 308 0.97 37.49 -5.74
CA ALA A 308 1.35 38.37 -6.83
C ALA A 308 1.25 37.65 -8.19
N GLU A 309 1.79 36.41 -8.31
CA GLU A 309 1.81 35.65 -9.54
C GLU A 309 0.39 35.24 -9.98
N LEU A 310 -0.44 34.80 -9.04
CA LEU A 310 -1.82 34.41 -9.32
C LEU A 310 -2.80 35.60 -9.38
N ARG A 311 -2.32 36.82 -9.11
CA ARG A 311 -3.11 38.06 -9.06
C ARG A 311 -4.32 37.96 -8.12
N ILE A 312 -4.07 37.54 -6.89
CA ILE A 312 -5.09 37.33 -5.86
C ILE A 312 -4.78 38.09 -4.60
N ALA A 313 -5.83 38.58 -3.90
CA ALA A 313 -5.68 39.25 -2.63
C ALA A 313 -5.37 38.24 -1.51
N ARG A 314 -4.26 38.46 -0.79
CA ARG A 314 -3.79 37.57 0.30
C ARG A 314 -4.87 37.32 1.36
N ARG A 315 -5.57 38.40 1.82
CA ARG A 315 -6.63 38.28 2.85
C ARG A 315 -7.80 37.39 2.40
N GLY A 316 -8.18 37.50 1.12
CA GLY A 316 -9.22 36.64 0.54
C GLY A 316 -8.79 35.17 0.44
N LEU A 317 -7.53 34.93 0.07
CA LEU A 317 -6.94 33.61 0.03
C LEU A 317 -6.89 32.95 1.42
N GLU A 318 -6.34 33.65 2.42
CA GLU A 318 -6.25 33.15 3.80
C GLU A 318 -7.62 32.83 4.39
N LYS A 319 -8.65 33.70 4.12
CA LYS A 319 -10.02 33.41 4.54
C LYS A 319 -10.56 32.14 3.94
N LYS A 320 -10.43 31.97 2.61
CA LYS A 320 -10.87 30.74 1.90
C LYS A 320 -10.13 29.49 2.38
N PHE A 321 -8.83 29.59 2.62
CA PHE A 321 -8.06 28.45 3.14
C PHE A 321 -8.55 28.01 4.53
N ARG A 322 -8.85 28.95 5.42
CA ARG A 322 -9.40 28.63 6.74
C ARG A 322 -10.80 28.02 6.66
N GLU A 323 -11.64 28.52 5.76
CA GLU A 323 -13.00 28.02 5.56
C GLU A 323 -13.02 26.61 4.97
N TYR A 324 -12.16 26.33 4.00
CA TYR A 324 -12.15 25.06 3.28
C TYR A 324 -11.20 24.02 3.88
N TYR A 325 -10.01 24.47 4.28
CA TYR A 325 -8.93 23.56 4.71
C TYR A 325 -8.63 23.62 6.20
N HIS A 326 -9.29 24.50 6.93
CA HIS A 326 -9.05 24.74 8.36
C HIS A 326 -7.59 25.08 8.69
N CYS A 327 -6.81 25.51 7.71
CA CYS A 327 -5.42 25.92 7.85
C CYS A 327 -5.11 27.15 6.99
N THR A 328 -3.92 27.70 7.14
CA THR A 328 -3.41 28.79 6.30
C THR A 328 -2.74 28.23 5.02
N PRO A 329 -2.60 29.02 3.94
CA PRO A 329 -1.84 28.61 2.75
C PRO A 329 -0.40 28.21 3.06
N TRP A 330 0.22 28.86 4.04
CA TRP A 330 1.57 28.50 4.49
C TRP A 330 1.62 27.15 5.21
N GLU A 331 0.69 26.87 6.09
CA GLU A 331 0.56 25.58 6.77
C GLU A 331 0.32 24.45 5.75
N MET A 332 -0.50 24.69 4.74
CA MET A 332 -0.72 23.77 3.65
C MET A 332 0.58 23.48 2.88
N LEU A 333 1.34 24.52 2.51
CA LEU A 333 2.64 24.33 1.85
C LEU A 333 3.59 23.52 2.73
N CYS A 334 3.62 23.79 4.03
CA CYS A 334 4.41 23.00 4.99
C CYS A 334 3.98 21.52 5.01
N GLN A 335 2.68 21.23 5.03
CA GLN A 335 2.16 19.87 5.00
C GLN A 335 2.57 19.13 3.72
N LEU A 336 2.43 19.78 2.56
CA LEU A 336 2.85 19.21 1.27
C LEU A 336 4.36 18.88 1.26
N ARG A 337 5.19 19.81 1.74
CA ARG A 337 6.66 19.63 1.83
C ARG A 337 7.03 18.50 2.79
N ILE A 338 6.36 18.38 3.94
CA ILE A 338 6.62 17.29 4.89
C ILE A 338 6.17 15.95 4.35
N THR A 339 5.03 15.89 3.65
CA THR A 339 4.59 14.65 2.95
C THR A 339 5.66 14.17 1.96
N ARG A 340 6.23 15.09 1.16
CA ARG A 340 7.35 14.77 0.27
C ARG A 340 8.61 14.34 1.03
N ALA A 341 8.93 15.01 2.14
CA ALA A 341 10.08 14.66 2.96
C ALA A 341 9.94 13.24 3.54
N LYS A 342 8.74 12.83 3.99
CA LYS A 342 8.47 11.46 4.45
C LYS A 342 8.76 10.43 3.37
N GLN A 343 8.31 10.68 2.13
CA GLN A 343 8.58 9.80 1.00
C GLN A 343 10.08 9.65 0.75
N LEU A 344 10.81 10.78 0.65
CA LEU A 344 12.25 10.75 0.44
C LEU A 344 13.03 10.12 1.60
N LEU A 345 12.56 10.30 2.84
CA LEU A 345 13.15 9.67 4.02
C LEU A 345 12.97 8.14 4.03
N ALA A 346 11.83 7.66 3.54
CA ALA A 346 11.52 6.22 3.45
C ALA A 346 12.21 5.56 2.25
N ASP A 347 12.20 6.23 1.08
CA ASP A 347 12.58 5.63 -0.19
C ASP A 347 14.06 5.84 -0.56
N THR A 348 14.78 6.74 0.14
CA THR A 348 16.15 7.10 -0.22
C THR A 348 17.09 7.18 0.98
N ASN A 349 18.39 7.03 0.69
CA ASN A 349 19.48 7.28 1.65
C ASN A 349 20.05 8.72 1.58
N HIS A 350 19.35 9.65 0.94
CA HIS A 350 19.84 11.03 0.83
C HIS A 350 20.09 11.66 2.20
N PRO A 351 21.13 12.49 2.37
CA PRO A 351 21.32 13.27 3.60
C PRO A 351 20.08 14.13 3.90
N ILE A 352 19.79 14.35 5.18
CA ILE A 352 18.62 15.16 5.61
C ILE A 352 18.70 16.59 5.02
N SER A 353 19.92 17.12 4.88
CA SER A 353 20.15 18.42 4.21
C SER A 353 19.66 18.41 2.77
N MET A 354 20.02 17.38 1.99
CA MET A 354 19.59 17.24 0.60
C MET A 354 18.06 17.05 0.51
N ILE A 355 17.46 16.27 1.41
CA ILE A 355 16.00 16.13 1.47
C ILE A 355 15.33 17.48 1.77
N SER A 356 15.92 18.28 2.65
CA SER A 356 15.42 19.63 2.96
C SER A 356 15.35 20.49 1.69
N GLU A 357 16.41 20.51 0.90
CA GLU A 357 16.46 21.24 -0.37
C GLU A 357 15.43 20.70 -1.38
N LEU A 358 15.38 19.37 -1.56
CA LEU A 358 14.42 18.71 -2.47
C LEU A 358 12.94 18.92 -2.08
N CYS A 359 12.71 19.33 -0.83
CA CYS A 359 11.38 19.66 -0.32
C CYS A 359 11.12 21.18 -0.24
N GLY A 360 12.05 22.01 -0.74
CA GLY A 360 11.88 23.45 -0.78
C GLY A 360 12.05 24.18 0.56
N PHE A 361 12.71 23.54 1.54
CA PHE A 361 13.14 24.21 2.76
C PHE A 361 14.53 24.82 2.55
N ASN A 362 14.69 26.08 2.90
CA ASN A 362 15.97 26.77 2.75
C ASN A 362 17.03 26.29 3.75
N ASP A 363 16.60 25.52 4.78
CA ASP A 363 17.42 25.14 5.90
C ASP A 363 16.91 23.83 6.53
N PRO A 364 17.82 22.86 6.76
CA PRO A 364 17.49 21.57 7.37
C PRO A 364 16.90 21.68 8.79
N GLU A 365 17.32 22.67 9.57
CA GLU A 365 16.82 22.88 10.92
C GLU A 365 15.34 23.30 10.89
N ARG A 366 15.00 24.20 9.95
CA ARG A 366 13.61 24.61 9.73
C ARG A 366 12.73 23.43 9.29
N MET A 367 13.24 22.61 8.39
CA MET A 367 12.52 21.37 8.01
C MET A 367 12.31 20.48 9.24
N ALA A 368 13.34 20.27 10.08
CA ALA A 368 13.25 19.41 11.25
C ALA A 368 12.23 19.91 12.28
N VAL A 369 12.15 21.24 12.51
CA VAL A 369 11.15 21.85 13.38
C VAL A 369 9.73 21.65 12.85
N VAL A 370 9.50 21.91 11.56
CA VAL A 370 8.19 21.73 10.93
C VAL A 370 7.79 20.28 10.90
N PHE A 371 8.73 19.38 10.56
CA PHE A 371 8.52 17.94 10.55
C PHE A 371 8.10 17.43 11.93
N LYS A 372 8.86 17.80 12.99
CA LYS A 372 8.52 17.41 14.36
C LYS A 372 7.15 17.92 14.81
N ARG A 373 6.79 19.14 14.40
CA ARG A 373 5.47 19.73 14.71
C ARG A 373 4.32 18.94 14.06
N ILE A 374 4.51 18.47 12.81
CA ILE A 374 3.45 17.78 12.03
C ILE A 374 3.41 16.29 12.37
N GLU A 375 4.57 15.61 12.46
CA GLU A 375 4.68 14.16 12.61
C GLU A 375 4.93 13.71 14.07
N GLY A 376 5.12 14.65 15.00
CA GLY A 376 5.41 14.34 16.41
C GLY A 376 6.83 13.87 16.69
N MET A 377 7.66 13.60 15.67
CA MET A 377 9.02 13.07 15.77
C MET A 377 10.00 13.75 14.82
N ALA A 378 11.31 13.62 15.09
CA ALA A 378 12.33 14.18 14.21
C ALA A 378 12.49 13.36 12.90
N PRO A 379 12.91 13.99 11.77
CA PRO A 379 13.14 13.30 10.49
C PRO A 379 14.09 12.10 10.60
N SER A 380 15.13 12.20 11.43
CA SER A 380 16.10 11.13 11.66
C SER A 380 15.50 9.93 12.41
N VAL A 381 14.52 10.17 13.29
CA VAL A 381 13.80 9.12 14.00
C VAL A 381 12.82 8.45 13.04
N PHE A 382 12.09 9.22 12.26
CA PHE A 382 11.18 8.72 11.23
C PHE A 382 11.93 7.80 10.24
N ARG A 383 13.08 8.22 9.71
CA ARG A 383 13.91 7.39 8.82
C ARG A 383 14.33 6.08 9.44
N LYS A 384 14.73 6.09 10.73
CA LYS A 384 15.13 4.86 11.42
C LYS A 384 13.98 3.87 11.59
N GLY A 385 12.76 4.36 11.74
CA GLY A 385 11.55 3.54 11.81
C GLY A 385 11.06 3.05 10.45
N SER A 386 11.33 3.81 9.37
CA SER A 386 10.88 3.51 8.01
C SER A 386 11.88 2.66 7.21
N MET A 387 13.16 2.58 7.63
CA MET A 387 14.16 1.76 6.95
C MET A 387 14.10 0.31 7.43
N PRO A 388 14.07 -0.67 6.50
CA PRO A 388 14.26 -2.07 6.85
C PRO A 388 15.55 -2.25 7.65
N GLN A 389 15.53 -3.07 8.70
CA GLN A 389 16.67 -3.25 9.62
C GLN A 389 17.96 -3.80 8.97
N SER A 390 17.99 -4.05 7.67
CA SER A 390 19.13 -4.60 6.93
C SER A 390 20.33 -3.66 6.79
N SER A 391 20.16 -2.34 6.97
CA SER A 391 21.26 -1.37 6.80
C SER A 391 22.08 -1.08 8.07
N LYS A 392 21.74 -1.69 9.21
CA LYS A 392 22.45 -1.46 10.49
C LYS A 392 23.78 -2.22 10.66
N ARG A 393 24.24 -3.01 9.68
CA ARG A 393 25.43 -3.88 9.83
C ARG A 393 26.59 -3.60 8.87
N GLN A 394 26.68 -2.41 8.27
CA GLN A 394 27.86 -2.03 7.48
C GLN A 394 28.64 -0.84 8.06
N ARG A 395 28.71 -0.72 9.38
CA ARG A 395 29.72 0.12 10.05
C ARG A 395 30.23 -0.62 11.28
N LEU A 396 31.18 -1.51 11.06
CA LEU A 396 32.22 -1.96 12.00
C LEU A 396 33.40 -2.44 11.16
#